data_e08e18a816659f0286b44989b2b1491c
#
_entry.id   e08e18a816659f0286b44989b2b1491c
#
_cell.length_a   1.000
_cell.length_b   1.000
_cell.length_c   1.000
_cell.angle_alpha   90.00
_cell.angle_beta   90.00
_cell.angle_gamma   90.00
#
_symmetry.space_group_name_H-M   'P 1'
#
loop_
_entity.id
_entity.type
_entity.pdbx_description
1 polymer ?
#
loop_
_entity_poly.entity_id
_entity_poly.type
_entity_poly.pdbx_seq_one_letter_code
_entity_poly.pdbx_strand_id
1 'polypeptide(L)'
;IVRATQSVIIRLNINKKSNEIKRPISVSSENGSIPDGYARWLKTTTYKQKQEGYTAVFVALESGDITANQLRAMADITKDFSAEGFARNGFSQDIILRYVHESDLPKLYSRLLEVGLANSGSLTMASAVGCSGTSSCNLALTNSHRLAKEIQRKFLELKLDEDDDLRDATIKISGCPNSCGQHEIATIG
;
A
#
# COMPACT_ATOMS: atom_id res chain seq x y z
N ILE A 1 -5.53 -9.40 -27.60
CA ILE A 1 -6.08 -8.59 -26.50
C ILE A 1 -4.92 -8.09 -25.64
N VAL A 2 -3.97 -7.38 -26.20
CA VAL A 2 -2.88 -6.71 -25.46
C VAL A 2 -2.53 -5.40 -26.17
N ARG A 3 -3.46 -4.45 -26.22
CA ARG A 3 -3.19 -3.12 -26.80
C ARG A 3 -3.61 -1.93 -25.94
N ALA A 4 -3.97 -2.14 -24.69
CA ALA A 4 -4.41 -1.04 -23.82
C ALA A 4 -3.38 -0.60 -22.76
N THR A 5 -2.19 -1.20 -22.71
CA THR A 5 -1.21 -0.93 -21.64
C THR A 5 -0.05 -0.01 -22.05
N GLN A 6 -0.02 0.48 -23.30
CA GLN A 6 1.12 1.28 -23.76
C GLN A 6 0.92 2.80 -23.72
N SER A 7 -0.23 3.30 -23.34
CA SER A 7 -0.51 4.75 -23.42
C SER A 7 -0.48 5.51 -22.09
N VAL A 8 -0.11 4.88 -20.98
CA VAL A 8 0.00 5.54 -19.68
C VAL A 8 1.41 5.43 -19.10
N ILE A 9 2.43 5.58 -19.92
CA ILE A 9 3.72 6.03 -19.43
C ILE A 9 3.63 7.55 -19.28
N ILE A 10 2.97 7.98 -18.21
CA ILE A 10 3.07 9.35 -17.75
C ILE A 10 4.53 9.56 -17.40
N ARG A 11 5.19 10.48 -18.09
CA ARG A 11 6.55 10.89 -17.80
C ARG A 11 6.61 11.31 -16.32
N LEU A 12 7.05 10.39 -15.49
CA LEU A 12 7.31 10.65 -14.08
C LEU A 12 8.45 11.65 -14.02
N ASN A 13 8.14 12.86 -13.67
CA ASN A 13 9.15 13.89 -13.41
C ASN A 13 9.77 13.59 -12.03
N ILE A 14 10.57 12.49 -11.98
CA ILE A 14 11.20 11.97 -10.76
C ILE A 14 12.21 12.95 -10.14
N ASN A 15 12.56 14.01 -10.84
CA ASN A 15 13.54 15.01 -10.42
C ASN A 15 12.92 16.34 -9.96
N LYS A 16 11.60 16.42 -9.75
CA LYS A 16 11.01 17.65 -9.18
C LYS A 16 11.63 17.97 -7.83
N LYS A 17 12.10 19.18 -7.67
CA LYS A 17 12.48 19.73 -6.36
C LYS A 17 11.21 19.93 -5.52
N SER A 18 11.36 19.88 -4.20
CA SER A 18 10.22 20.03 -3.28
C SER A 18 9.41 21.32 -3.49
N ASN A 19 10.07 22.42 -3.85
CA ASN A 19 9.42 23.71 -4.15
C ASN A 19 8.65 23.76 -5.48
N GLU A 20 8.85 22.77 -6.37
CA GLU A 20 8.12 22.65 -7.65
C GLU A 20 6.86 21.79 -7.52
N ILE A 21 6.67 21.14 -6.36
CA ILE A 21 5.53 20.27 -6.09
C ILE A 21 4.40 21.12 -5.53
N LYS A 22 3.33 21.28 -6.30
CA LYS A 22 2.13 21.97 -5.81
C LYS A 22 1.40 21.05 -4.85
N ARG A 23 1.35 21.47 -3.59
CA ARG A 23 0.53 20.80 -2.57
C ARG A 23 -0.94 20.86 -2.99
N PRO A 24 -1.71 19.76 -2.88
CA PRO A 24 -3.16 19.81 -3.01
C PRO A 24 -3.73 20.84 -2.04
N ILE A 25 -4.87 21.45 -2.39
CA ILE A 25 -5.53 22.45 -1.52
C ILE A 25 -5.84 21.76 -0.19
N SER A 26 -5.17 22.17 0.87
CA SER A 26 -5.29 21.55 2.18
C SER A 26 -6.74 21.63 2.66
N VAL A 27 -7.29 20.50 3.01
CA VAL A 27 -8.45 20.44 3.90
C VAL A 27 -8.07 21.18 5.19
N SER A 28 -8.88 22.17 5.59
CA SER A 28 -8.65 23.05 6.73
C SER A 28 -8.20 22.30 7.99
N SER A 29 -7.30 22.93 8.74
CA SER A 29 -6.73 22.39 9.97
C SER A 29 -7.78 22.35 11.08
N GLU A 30 -8.51 21.25 11.19
CA GLU A 30 -9.16 20.92 12.45
C GLU A 30 -8.18 20.15 13.32
N ASN A 31 -7.90 20.68 14.52
CA ASN A 31 -7.09 20.03 15.56
C ASN A 31 -7.91 18.88 16.18
N GLY A 32 -8.10 17.80 15.43
CA GLY A 32 -8.65 16.56 15.96
C GLY A 32 -7.56 15.78 16.72
N SER A 33 -7.95 15.08 17.77
CA SER A 33 -7.07 14.11 18.42
C SER A 33 -6.63 13.04 17.39
N ILE A 34 -5.35 12.70 17.38
CA ILE A 34 -4.83 11.66 16.49
C ILE A 34 -5.45 10.32 16.94
N PRO A 35 -6.13 9.59 16.03
CA PRO A 35 -6.76 8.32 16.39
C PRO A 35 -5.74 7.26 16.82
N ASP A 36 -6.19 6.32 17.63
CA ASP A 36 -5.38 5.17 18.03
C ASP A 36 -4.85 4.39 16.81
N GLY A 37 -3.64 3.85 16.94
CA GLY A 37 -2.98 3.10 15.86
C GLY A 37 -2.19 3.94 14.85
N TYR A 38 -2.31 5.28 14.89
CA TYR A 38 -1.60 6.16 13.96
C TYR A 38 -0.07 5.98 13.99
N ALA A 39 0.53 5.86 15.16
CA ALA A 39 1.98 5.71 15.30
C ALA A 39 2.49 4.41 14.63
N ARG A 40 1.76 3.29 14.83
CA ARG A 40 2.05 2.01 14.18
C ARG A 40 1.86 2.11 12.67
N TRP A 41 0.76 2.69 12.21
CA TRP A 41 0.50 2.93 10.79
C TRP A 41 1.62 3.77 10.17
N LEU A 42 1.98 4.89 10.79
CA LEU A 42 3.05 5.77 10.31
C LEU A 42 4.38 5.02 10.16
N LYS A 43 4.79 4.23 11.19
CA LYS A 43 6.03 3.46 11.17
C LYS A 43 6.06 2.41 10.06
N THR A 44 4.93 1.76 9.78
CA THR A 44 4.87 0.54 8.96
C THR A 44 4.31 0.73 7.55
N THR A 45 3.84 1.95 7.20
CA THR A 45 3.22 2.22 5.89
C THR A 45 3.80 3.43 5.18
N THR A 46 4.71 4.17 5.80
CA THR A 46 5.25 5.37 5.18
C THR A 46 6.73 5.23 4.83
N TYR A 47 7.12 5.84 3.73
CA TYR A 47 8.48 5.88 3.25
C TYR A 47 8.88 7.32 2.93
N LYS A 48 9.90 7.84 3.61
CA LYS A 48 10.39 9.20 3.40
C LYS A 48 10.98 9.35 2.00
N GLN A 49 10.48 10.32 1.24
CA GLN A 49 10.97 10.59 -0.11
C GLN A 49 12.23 11.48 -0.08
N LYS A 50 12.91 11.57 -1.22
CA LYS A 50 14.05 12.47 -1.41
C LYS A 50 13.64 13.95 -1.35
N GLN A 51 12.40 14.27 -1.68
CA GLN A 51 11.83 15.60 -1.62
C GLN A 51 11.50 15.92 -0.17
N GLU A 52 12.11 16.97 0.36
CA GLU A 52 11.92 17.42 1.72
C GLU A 52 10.44 17.76 2.01
N GLY A 53 9.92 17.33 3.16
CA GLY A 53 8.54 17.52 3.57
C GLY A 53 7.53 16.57 2.92
N TYR A 54 7.99 15.61 2.08
CA TYR A 54 7.11 14.67 1.38
C TYR A 54 7.44 13.21 1.69
N THR A 55 6.37 12.43 1.77
CA THR A 55 6.39 11.01 2.10
C THR A 55 5.57 10.22 1.09
N ALA A 56 5.99 9.01 0.78
CA ALA A 56 5.16 8.03 0.08
C ALA A 56 4.39 7.21 1.13
N VAL A 57 3.10 6.99 0.89
CA VAL A 57 2.21 6.22 1.76
C VAL A 57 1.78 4.96 1.03
N PHE A 58 1.98 3.82 1.66
CA PHE A 58 1.56 2.52 1.17
C PHE A 58 0.26 2.14 1.86
N VAL A 59 -0.83 2.13 1.12
CA VAL A 59 -2.14 1.74 1.62
C VAL A 59 -2.25 0.22 1.56
N ALA A 60 -2.13 -0.43 2.71
CA ALA A 60 -2.15 -1.87 2.83
C ALA A 60 -3.51 -2.44 2.43
N LEU A 61 -3.51 -3.32 1.45
CA LEU A 61 -4.68 -4.09 1.05
C LEU A 61 -4.55 -5.52 1.54
N GLU A 62 -5.65 -6.11 1.95
CA GLU A 62 -5.68 -7.51 2.36
C GLU A 62 -5.52 -8.41 1.13
N SER A 63 -4.28 -8.88 0.91
CA SER A 63 -3.89 -9.68 -0.28
C SER A 63 -4.25 -9.01 -1.62
N GLY A 64 -4.19 -7.68 -1.67
CA GLY A 64 -4.51 -6.91 -2.87
C GLY A 64 -6.01 -6.68 -3.12
N ASP A 65 -6.89 -7.14 -2.25
CA ASP A 65 -8.33 -6.97 -2.42
C ASP A 65 -8.79 -5.56 -2.02
N ILE A 66 -9.61 -4.97 -2.86
CA ILE A 66 -10.26 -3.69 -2.61
C ILE A 66 -11.68 -3.70 -3.18
N THR A 67 -12.63 -3.21 -2.42
CA THR A 67 -14.01 -3.08 -2.89
C THR A 67 -14.18 -1.89 -3.84
N ALA A 68 -15.21 -1.92 -4.68
CA ALA A 68 -15.51 -0.82 -5.59
C ALA A 68 -15.75 0.52 -4.86
N ASN A 69 -16.36 0.48 -3.66
CA ASN A 69 -16.59 1.69 -2.86
C ASN A 69 -15.29 2.24 -2.29
N GLN A 70 -14.42 1.36 -1.78
CA GLN A 70 -13.09 1.76 -1.31
C GLN A 70 -12.24 2.33 -2.44
N LEU A 71 -12.31 1.74 -3.65
CA LEU A 71 -11.56 2.25 -4.80
C LEU A 71 -12.03 3.65 -5.24
N ARG A 72 -13.35 3.92 -5.17
CA ARG A 72 -13.89 5.27 -5.42
C ARG A 72 -13.40 6.27 -4.36
N ALA A 73 -13.47 5.88 -3.08
CA ALA A 73 -12.95 6.71 -2.00
C ALA A 73 -11.44 6.97 -2.14
N MET A 74 -10.66 5.95 -2.55
CA MET A 74 -9.24 6.11 -2.86
C MET A 74 -8.97 7.12 -3.98
N ALA A 75 -9.84 7.18 -4.99
CA ALA A 75 -9.70 8.18 -6.06
C ALA A 75 -9.84 9.62 -5.52
N ASP A 76 -10.76 9.86 -4.59
CA ASP A 76 -10.93 11.17 -3.97
C ASP A 76 -9.80 11.47 -2.98
N ILE A 77 -9.43 10.51 -2.11
CA ILE A 77 -8.27 10.61 -1.22
C ILE A 77 -6.99 10.93 -2.01
N THR A 78 -6.79 10.29 -3.16
CA THR A 78 -5.64 10.54 -4.01
C THR A 78 -5.58 11.99 -4.50
N LYS A 79 -6.71 12.55 -4.93
CA LYS A 79 -6.80 13.96 -5.37
C LYS A 79 -6.51 14.93 -4.22
N ASP A 80 -7.00 14.59 -3.01
CA ASP A 80 -6.91 15.47 -1.85
C ASP A 80 -5.50 15.48 -1.22
N PHE A 81 -4.78 14.36 -1.27
CA PHE A 81 -3.53 14.19 -0.50
C PHE A 81 -2.29 13.95 -1.34
N SER A 82 -2.38 13.41 -2.56
CA SER A 82 -1.23 13.17 -3.42
C SER A 82 -0.98 14.36 -4.35
N ALA A 83 0.16 15.02 -4.22
CA ALA A 83 0.51 16.12 -5.13
C ALA A 83 0.75 15.68 -6.58
N GLU A 84 0.87 14.38 -6.85
CA GLU A 84 0.85 13.84 -8.22
C GLU A 84 -0.57 13.73 -8.78
N GLY A 85 -1.58 13.58 -7.91
CA GLY A 85 -2.96 13.27 -8.31
C GLY A 85 -3.17 11.84 -8.82
N PHE A 86 -2.21 10.93 -8.58
CA PHE A 86 -2.24 9.55 -9.04
C PHE A 86 -1.97 8.56 -7.90
N ALA A 87 -2.73 7.47 -7.88
CA ALA A 87 -2.43 6.28 -7.11
C ALA A 87 -1.68 5.26 -7.99
N ARG A 88 -0.81 4.47 -7.40
CA ARG A 88 -0.02 3.43 -8.08
C ARG A 88 -0.20 2.09 -7.40
N ASN A 89 -0.11 1.01 -8.15
CA ASN A 89 0.00 -0.31 -7.57
C ASN A 89 1.48 -0.60 -7.24
N GLY A 90 1.71 -1.13 -6.05
CA GLY A 90 3.01 -1.61 -5.60
C GLY A 90 3.22 -3.09 -5.86
N PHE A 91 4.47 -3.55 -5.70
CA PHE A 91 4.82 -4.98 -5.82
C PHE A 91 4.26 -5.84 -4.69
N SER A 92 3.92 -5.22 -3.56
CA SER A 92 3.31 -5.87 -2.40
C SER A 92 1.78 -5.91 -2.48
N GLN A 93 1.20 -5.69 -3.66
CA GLN A 93 -0.24 -5.63 -3.89
C GLN A 93 -0.92 -4.48 -3.11
N ASP A 94 -0.18 -3.43 -2.82
CA ASP A 94 -0.64 -2.21 -2.13
C ASP A 94 -0.98 -1.11 -3.12
N ILE A 95 -1.67 -0.08 -2.64
CA ILE A 95 -1.81 1.20 -3.34
C ILE A 95 -0.80 2.19 -2.77
N ILE A 96 -0.05 2.86 -3.64
CA ILE A 96 0.97 3.82 -3.25
C ILE A 96 0.51 5.23 -3.61
N LEU A 97 0.48 6.11 -2.61
CA LEU A 97 0.32 7.55 -2.77
C LEU A 97 1.68 8.21 -2.60
N ARG A 98 2.13 8.93 -3.61
CA ARG A 98 3.40 9.66 -3.56
C ARG A 98 3.16 11.15 -3.35
N TYR A 99 4.20 11.83 -2.88
CA TYR A 99 4.18 13.27 -2.61
C TYR A 99 3.01 13.66 -1.68
N VAL A 100 2.81 12.87 -0.63
CA VAL A 100 1.95 13.25 0.49
C VAL A 100 2.77 14.16 1.40
N HIS A 101 2.26 15.34 1.73
CA HIS A 101 2.96 16.25 2.63
C HIS A 101 2.88 15.72 4.06
N GLU A 102 4.01 15.76 4.79
CA GLU A 102 4.12 15.18 6.14
C GLU A 102 3.07 15.74 7.11
N SER A 103 2.72 17.02 7.02
CA SER A 103 1.68 17.64 7.86
C SER A 103 0.27 17.11 7.58
N ASP A 104 0.04 16.46 6.44
CA ASP A 104 -1.27 15.96 6.05
C ASP A 104 -1.48 14.49 6.45
N LEU A 105 -0.43 13.81 6.92
CA LEU A 105 -0.47 12.40 7.30
C LEU A 105 -1.54 12.07 8.36
N PRO A 106 -1.74 12.86 9.43
CA PRO A 106 -2.80 12.57 10.41
C PRO A 106 -4.21 12.61 9.79
N LYS A 107 -4.45 13.56 8.89
CA LYS A 107 -5.74 13.68 8.18
C LYS A 107 -5.93 12.56 7.18
N LEU A 108 -4.88 12.21 6.43
CA LEU A 108 -4.90 11.07 5.52
C LEU A 108 -5.24 9.79 6.28
N TYR A 109 -4.60 9.56 7.44
CA TYR A 109 -4.91 8.40 8.28
C TYR A 109 -6.37 8.34 8.68
N SER A 110 -6.94 9.46 9.16
CA SER A 110 -8.35 9.55 9.52
C SER A 110 -9.27 9.23 8.33
N ARG A 111 -8.98 9.77 7.15
CA ARG A 111 -9.73 9.48 5.93
C ARG A 111 -9.65 8.02 5.50
N LEU A 112 -8.46 7.41 5.63
CA LEU A 112 -8.28 5.98 5.36
C LEU A 112 -9.03 5.12 6.38
N LEU A 113 -9.05 5.53 7.65
CA LEU A 113 -9.77 4.83 8.72
C LEU A 113 -11.28 4.80 8.45
N GLU A 114 -11.87 5.92 8.01
CA GLU A 114 -13.29 6.03 7.67
C GLU A 114 -13.73 5.01 6.61
N VAL A 115 -12.84 4.65 5.69
CA VAL A 115 -13.13 3.73 4.58
C VAL A 115 -12.55 2.32 4.79
N GLY A 116 -11.99 2.05 5.98
CA GLY A 116 -11.43 0.75 6.33
C GLY A 116 -10.15 0.40 5.56
N LEU A 117 -9.32 1.41 5.23
CA LEU A 117 -8.05 1.26 4.50
C LEU A 117 -6.84 1.74 5.31
N ALA A 118 -6.97 1.95 6.61
CA ALA A 118 -5.89 2.39 7.49
C ALA A 118 -5.10 1.22 8.10
N ASN A 119 -4.99 0.10 7.38
CA ASN A 119 -4.21 -1.05 7.84
C ASN A 119 -2.73 -0.70 7.95
N SER A 120 -2.05 -1.23 8.97
CA SER A 120 -0.59 -1.15 9.11
C SER A 120 0.12 -2.31 8.41
N GLY A 121 1.43 -2.28 8.37
CA GLY A 121 2.25 -3.43 7.99
C GLY A 121 2.67 -3.53 6.52
N SER A 122 2.32 -2.57 5.64
CA SER A 122 2.69 -2.61 4.21
C SER A 122 4.18 -2.76 3.94
N LEU A 123 5.02 -2.13 4.76
CA LEU A 123 6.48 -2.14 4.61
C LEU A 123 7.15 -3.14 5.56
N THR A 124 6.46 -4.21 5.91
CA THR A 124 6.94 -5.24 6.83
C THR A 124 6.61 -6.63 6.29
N MET A 125 7.12 -7.66 6.94
CA MET A 125 6.82 -9.06 6.64
C MET A 125 5.31 -9.38 6.72
N ALA A 126 4.51 -8.55 7.40
CA ALA A 126 3.05 -8.69 7.43
C ALA A 126 2.42 -8.52 6.05
N SER A 127 3.09 -7.83 5.11
CA SER A 127 2.62 -7.68 3.73
C SER A 127 2.93 -8.93 2.89
N ALA A 128 2.35 -10.06 3.26
CA ALA A 128 2.50 -11.30 2.51
C ALA A 128 1.79 -11.21 1.14
N VAL A 129 2.51 -11.50 0.08
CA VAL A 129 2.01 -11.46 -1.30
C VAL A 129 1.58 -12.85 -1.74
N GLY A 130 0.35 -13.00 -2.20
CA GLY A 130 -0.17 -14.23 -2.78
C GLY A 130 -0.63 -14.04 -4.22
N CYS A 131 -0.36 -15.01 -5.11
CA CYS A 131 -1.06 -15.02 -6.39
C CYS A 131 -2.55 -15.37 -6.17
N SER A 132 -3.38 -15.23 -7.19
CA SER A 132 -4.82 -15.52 -7.08
C SER A 132 -5.13 -16.97 -6.65
N GLY A 133 -4.22 -17.91 -6.92
CA GLY A 133 -4.39 -19.31 -6.53
C GLY A 133 -5.72 -19.89 -7.03
N THR A 134 -6.24 -20.90 -6.34
CA THR A 134 -7.51 -21.54 -6.70
C THR A 134 -8.74 -20.63 -6.50
N SER A 135 -8.56 -19.39 -6.03
CA SER A 135 -9.68 -18.43 -5.93
C SER A 135 -10.21 -18.01 -7.31
N SER A 136 -9.34 -17.96 -8.34
CA SER A 136 -9.75 -17.56 -9.69
C SER A 136 -8.90 -18.18 -10.83
N CYS A 137 -7.78 -18.84 -10.51
CA CYS A 137 -6.87 -19.39 -11.52
C CYS A 137 -7.13 -20.87 -11.75
N ASN A 138 -7.44 -21.25 -12.99
CA ASN A 138 -7.69 -22.65 -13.38
C ASN A 138 -6.43 -23.53 -13.37
N LEU A 139 -5.23 -22.92 -13.32
CA LEU A 139 -3.95 -23.65 -13.28
C LEU A 139 -3.42 -23.87 -11.86
N ALA A 140 -4.07 -23.26 -10.87
CA ALA A 140 -3.59 -23.30 -9.50
C ALA A 140 -3.86 -24.65 -8.82
N LEU A 141 -2.88 -25.09 -8.03
CA LEU A 141 -2.96 -26.30 -7.21
C LEU A 141 -3.36 -25.99 -5.77
N THR A 142 -3.09 -24.78 -5.29
CA THR A 142 -3.33 -24.35 -3.90
C THR A 142 -3.97 -22.98 -3.84
N ASN A 143 -4.58 -22.65 -2.69
CA ASN A 143 -5.20 -21.35 -2.45
C ASN A 143 -4.20 -20.38 -1.79
N SER A 144 -3.22 -19.93 -2.57
CA SER A 144 -2.20 -18.97 -2.15
C SER A 144 -2.77 -17.63 -1.68
N HIS A 145 -3.84 -17.16 -2.31
CA HIS A 145 -4.50 -15.92 -1.95
C HIS A 145 -5.08 -15.97 -0.51
N ARG A 146 -5.79 -17.04 -0.17
CA ARG A 146 -6.32 -17.23 1.19
C ARG A 146 -5.20 -17.40 2.22
N LEU A 147 -4.15 -18.14 1.86
CA LEU A 147 -3.01 -18.31 2.76
C LEU A 147 -2.31 -16.97 3.05
N ALA A 148 -2.12 -16.11 2.04
CA ALA A 148 -1.57 -14.78 2.23
C ALA A 148 -2.42 -13.94 3.19
N LYS A 149 -3.75 -13.94 3.04
CA LYS A 149 -4.67 -13.26 3.96
C LYS A 149 -4.53 -13.72 5.40
N GLU A 150 -4.50 -15.04 5.62
CA GLU A 150 -4.36 -15.60 6.95
C GLU A 150 -3.02 -15.24 7.60
N ILE A 151 -1.94 -15.24 6.82
CA ILE A 151 -0.63 -14.81 7.29
C ILE A 151 -0.67 -13.34 7.67
N GLN A 152 -1.14 -12.44 6.79
CA GLN A 152 -1.27 -11.02 7.08
C GLN A 152 -2.06 -10.78 8.38
N ARG A 153 -3.23 -11.42 8.50
CA ARG A 153 -4.07 -11.30 9.69
C ARG A 153 -3.34 -11.73 10.96
N LYS A 154 -2.66 -12.89 10.92
CA LYS A 154 -1.92 -13.40 12.06
C LYS A 154 -0.73 -12.53 12.47
N PHE A 155 0.02 -12.01 11.51
CA PHE A 155 1.12 -11.10 11.79
C PHE A 155 0.65 -9.80 12.46
N LEU A 156 -0.45 -9.22 11.97
CA LEU A 156 -1.03 -8.01 12.57
C LEU A 156 -1.63 -8.27 13.95
N GLU A 157 -2.29 -9.42 14.15
CA GLU A 157 -2.85 -9.85 15.42
C GLU A 157 -1.75 -10.04 16.49
N LEU A 158 -0.63 -10.65 16.10
CA LEU A 158 0.53 -10.89 16.95
C LEU A 158 1.47 -9.68 17.05
N LYS A 159 1.16 -8.58 16.36
CA LYS A 159 1.98 -7.35 16.27
C LYS A 159 3.41 -7.58 15.76
N LEU A 160 3.62 -8.57 14.94
CA LEU A 160 4.94 -8.88 14.37
C LEU A 160 5.40 -7.84 13.32
N ASP A 161 4.50 -7.01 12.81
CA ASP A 161 4.83 -5.86 11.97
C ASP A 161 5.53 -4.72 12.73
N GLU A 162 5.52 -4.75 14.07
CA GLU A 162 6.25 -3.81 14.91
C GLU A 162 7.69 -4.27 15.20
N ASP A 163 8.02 -5.52 14.90
CA ASP A 163 9.35 -6.11 15.11
C ASP A 163 10.33 -5.63 14.01
N ASP A 164 11.35 -4.91 14.40
CA ASP A 164 12.34 -4.35 13.49
C ASP A 164 13.23 -5.42 12.83
N ASP A 165 13.42 -6.59 13.45
CA ASP A 165 14.19 -7.72 12.89
C ASP A 165 13.45 -8.39 11.70
N LEU A 166 12.12 -8.27 11.65
CA LEU A 166 11.28 -8.80 10.59
C LEU A 166 10.95 -7.80 9.48
N ARG A 167 11.42 -6.57 9.61
CA ARG A 167 11.01 -5.47 8.72
C ARG A 167 11.35 -5.69 7.27
N ASP A 168 12.55 -6.17 7.00
CA ASP A 168 13.06 -6.34 5.62
C ASP A 168 12.76 -7.74 5.04
N ALA A 169 12.16 -8.61 5.84
CA ALA A 169 11.78 -9.94 5.39
C ALA A 169 10.48 -9.89 4.56
N THR A 170 10.40 -10.75 3.55
CA THR A 170 9.25 -10.83 2.66
C THR A 170 8.69 -12.25 2.60
N ILE A 171 7.37 -12.37 2.53
CA ILE A 171 6.66 -13.63 2.29
C ILE A 171 5.95 -13.54 0.95
N LYS A 172 6.22 -14.50 0.05
CA LYS A 172 5.56 -14.55 -1.25
C LYS A 172 5.11 -15.97 -1.56
N ILE A 173 3.87 -16.12 -2.02
CA ILE A 173 3.20 -17.40 -2.13
C ILE A 173 2.68 -17.60 -3.54
N SER A 174 3.11 -18.69 -4.17
CA SER A 174 2.61 -19.11 -5.48
C SER A 174 1.74 -20.36 -5.36
N GLY A 175 0.60 -20.36 -6.02
CA GLY A 175 -0.35 -21.48 -6.01
C GLY A 175 0.00 -22.63 -6.95
N CYS A 176 1.06 -22.51 -7.76
CA CYS A 176 1.56 -23.54 -8.67
C CYS A 176 2.99 -23.19 -9.12
N PRO A 177 3.69 -24.08 -9.87
CA PRO A 177 5.06 -23.87 -10.36
C PRO A 177 5.27 -22.66 -11.28
N ASN A 178 4.21 -22.02 -11.77
CA ASN A 178 4.31 -20.82 -12.61
C ASN A 178 4.84 -19.56 -11.90
N SER A 179 5.04 -19.62 -10.58
CA SER A 179 5.69 -18.57 -9.78
C SER A 179 5.07 -17.17 -9.86
N CYS A 180 3.77 -17.06 -10.17
CA CYS A 180 3.09 -15.77 -10.30
C CYS A 180 3.11 -14.94 -8.99
N GLY A 181 3.24 -15.58 -7.82
CA GLY A 181 3.47 -14.91 -6.53
C GLY A 181 4.91 -14.48 -6.31
N GLN A 182 5.84 -14.82 -7.22
CA GLN A 182 7.28 -14.49 -7.13
C GLN A 182 7.96 -15.06 -5.87
N HIS A 183 7.57 -16.25 -5.45
CA HIS A 183 8.08 -16.89 -4.22
C HIS A 183 9.60 -17.11 -4.25
N GLU A 184 10.19 -17.28 -5.42
CA GLU A 184 11.63 -17.55 -5.61
C GLU A 184 12.55 -16.40 -5.16
N ILE A 185 12.03 -15.16 -5.10
CA ILE A 185 12.79 -13.96 -4.71
C ILE A 185 12.44 -13.46 -3.31
N ALA A 186 11.63 -14.20 -2.56
CA ALA A 186 11.23 -13.83 -1.21
C ALA A 186 12.20 -14.38 -0.17
N THR A 187 12.17 -13.80 1.03
CA THR A 187 12.86 -14.37 2.20
C THR A 187 12.24 -15.70 2.58
N ILE A 188 10.91 -15.79 2.49
CA ILE A 188 10.13 -17.04 2.65
C ILE A 188 9.23 -17.18 1.44
N GLY A 189 9.45 -18.22 0.65
CA GLY A 189 8.71 -18.52 -0.57
C GLY A 189 8.07 -19.90 -0.57
#